data_7b9baea0cd80862b62192195e54bdc17
#
_entry.id   7b9baea0cd80862b62192195e54bdc17
#
_cell.length_a   1.000
_cell.length_b   1.000
_cell.length_c   1.000
_cell.angle_alpha   90.00
_cell.angle_beta   90.00
_cell.angle_gamma   90.00
#
_symmetry.space_group_name_H-M   'P 1'
#
loop_
_entity.id
_entity.type
_entity.pdbx_description
1 polymer ?
#
loop_
_entity_poly.entity_id
_entity_poly.type
_entity_poly.pdbx_seq_one_letter_code
_entity_poly.pdbx_strand_id
1 'polypeptide(L)'
;IFCINKKEERIAVTIKCWKALFANELRNTILYLEENLLDVNLIKYQGKYSILYSILSSDKKVLYYEGGNCNTTHFPGKLQSKLDNLPSSIVKFYQELHNGFFYYASGGMGLLESNDIVVFDDEEWGILDDLKQPLKIYLPTTFGIFGSGMGGYVAVDLSDCDSCKATLWFSNRQPEYDINFWDIVDEWIVLGMQG
;
A
#
# COMPACT_ATOMS: atom_id res chain seq x y z
N ILE A 1 17.69 -6.73 -10.60
CA ILE A 1 18.08 -6.76 -9.17
C ILE A 1 18.69 -8.14 -8.85
N PHE A 2 18.11 -9.26 -9.23
CA PHE A 2 18.50 -10.63 -8.79
C PHE A 2 19.90 -11.12 -9.22
N CYS A 3 20.49 -10.52 -10.23
CA CYS A 3 21.86 -10.83 -10.67
C CYS A 3 22.92 -9.86 -10.13
N ILE A 4 22.54 -8.93 -9.26
CA ILE A 4 23.42 -7.91 -8.72
C ILE A 4 23.99 -8.39 -7.39
N ASN A 5 25.29 -8.66 -7.33
CA ASN A 5 25.95 -9.16 -6.12
C ASN A 5 26.26 -8.05 -5.10
N LYS A 6 26.49 -6.82 -5.57
CA LYS A 6 26.84 -5.69 -4.68
C LYS A 6 25.59 -5.04 -4.11
N LYS A 7 25.57 -4.88 -2.81
CA LYS A 7 24.46 -4.29 -2.06
C LYS A 7 24.15 -2.87 -2.53
N GLU A 8 25.16 -2.05 -2.69
CA GLU A 8 25.05 -0.66 -3.11
C GLU A 8 24.41 -0.53 -4.49
N GLU A 9 24.73 -1.44 -5.40
CA GLU A 9 24.13 -1.48 -6.74
C GLU A 9 22.65 -1.92 -6.67
N ARG A 10 22.30 -2.88 -5.79
CA ARG A 10 20.89 -3.29 -5.59
C ARG A 10 20.06 -2.13 -5.07
N ILE A 11 20.55 -1.43 -4.04
CA ILE A 11 19.90 -0.23 -3.49
C ILE A 11 19.72 0.83 -4.58
N ALA A 12 20.78 1.17 -5.31
CA ALA A 12 20.72 2.19 -6.35
C ALA A 12 19.70 1.88 -7.46
N VAL A 13 19.65 0.63 -7.91
CA VAL A 13 18.67 0.19 -8.92
C VAL A 13 17.26 0.25 -8.36
N THR A 14 17.04 -0.17 -7.11
CA THR A 14 15.72 -0.12 -6.46
C THR A 14 15.22 1.31 -6.36
N ILE A 15 16.01 2.22 -5.80
CA ILE A 15 15.66 3.64 -5.69
C ILE A 15 15.37 4.25 -7.06
N LYS A 16 16.19 3.91 -8.07
CA LYS A 16 15.93 4.37 -9.45
C LYS A 16 14.57 3.91 -9.98
N CYS A 17 14.17 2.67 -9.72
CA CYS A 17 12.85 2.17 -10.13
C CYS A 17 11.72 2.94 -9.43
N TRP A 18 11.81 3.13 -8.11
CA TRP A 18 10.82 3.90 -7.35
C TRP A 18 10.69 5.32 -7.88
N LYS A 19 11.81 6.02 -8.11
CA LYS A 19 11.83 7.39 -8.67
C LYS A 19 11.23 7.46 -10.06
N ALA A 20 11.56 6.50 -10.93
CA ALA A 20 11.07 6.49 -12.30
C ALA A 20 9.54 6.30 -12.37
N LEU A 21 8.95 5.60 -11.41
CA LEU A 21 7.54 5.23 -11.44
C LEU A 21 6.67 6.13 -10.55
N PHE A 22 7.17 6.56 -9.36
CA PHE A 22 6.37 7.17 -8.29
C PHE A 22 7.02 8.39 -7.62
N ALA A 23 7.86 9.15 -8.33
CA ALA A 23 8.53 10.33 -7.77
C ALA A 23 7.59 11.39 -7.19
N ASN A 24 6.38 11.51 -7.71
CA ASN A 24 5.39 12.48 -7.25
C ASN A 24 4.52 11.92 -6.13
N GLU A 25 4.01 10.70 -6.31
CA GLU A 25 3.06 10.05 -5.42
C GLU A 25 3.69 9.59 -4.10
N LEU A 26 4.93 9.12 -4.12
CA LEU A 26 5.64 8.52 -2.97
C LEU A 26 6.96 9.24 -2.68
N ARG A 27 6.93 10.55 -2.76
CA ARG A 27 8.12 11.39 -2.60
C ARG A 27 8.81 11.22 -1.26
N ASN A 28 8.05 11.25 -0.16
CA ASN A 28 8.61 11.14 1.20
C ASN A 28 9.12 9.73 1.47
N THR A 29 8.38 8.71 1.02
CA THR A 29 8.81 7.31 1.06
C THR A 29 10.14 7.13 0.35
N ILE A 30 10.29 7.66 -0.86
CA ILE A 30 11.53 7.56 -1.65
C ILE A 30 12.69 8.26 -0.95
N LEU A 31 12.47 9.46 -0.42
CA LEU A 31 13.49 10.19 0.34
C LEU A 31 13.93 9.40 1.59
N TYR A 32 12.97 8.83 2.32
CA TYR A 32 13.29 8.01 3.49
C TYR A 32 14.08 6.75 3.11
N LEU A 33 13.72 6.08 2.02
CA LEU A 33 14.46 4.93 1.51
C LEU A 33 15.87 5.30 1.05
N GLU A 34 16.07 6.46 0.42
CA GLU A 34 17.42 6.92 0.02
C GLU A 34 18.36 7.07 1.20
N GLU A 35 17.85 7.52 2.34
CA GLU A 35 18.63 7.77 3.53
C GLU A 35 18.83 6.53 4.42
N ASN A 36 17.82 5.65 4.45
CA ASN A 36 17.72 4.62 5.49
C ASN A 36 17.66 3.18 4.94
N LEU A 37 17.65 2.96 3.63
CA LEU A 37 17.64 1.62 3.05
C LEU A 37 19.00 0.95 3.21
N LEU A 38 19.05 -0.11 4.00
CA LEU A 38 20.27 -0.84 4.31
C LEU A 38 20.60 -1.94 3.31
N ASP A 39 19.57 -2.62 2.80
CA ASP A 39 19.73 -3.69 1.81
C ASP A 39 18.40 -4.02 1.12
N VAL A 40 18.50 -4.69 -0.02
CA VAL A 40 17.35 -5.20 -0.80
C VAL A 40 17.67 -6.63 -1.23
N ASN A 41 16.86 -7.59 -0.81
CA ASN A 41 17.08 -9.00 -1.07
C ASN A 41 15.89 -9.66 -1.73
N LEU A 42 16.16 -10.58 -2.66
CA LEU A 42 15.13 -11.50 -3.14
C LEU A 42 14.89 -12.57 -2.08
N ILE A 43 13.64 -12.73 -1.69
CA ILE A 43 13.21 -13.83 -0.82
C ILE A 43 12.27 -14.76 -1.56
N LYS A 44 12.21 -16.01 -1.08
CA LYS A 44 11.24 -17.01 -1.55
C LYS A 44 10.55 -17.63 -0.35
N TYR A 45 9.25 -17.48 -0.29
CA TYR A 45 8.42 -18.10 0.74
C TYR A 45 7.21 -18.80 0.11
N GLN A 46 6.96 -20.05 0.49
CA GLN A 46 5.87 -20.88 -0.05
C GLN A 46 5.75 -20.88 -1.59
N GLY A 47 6.90 -20.86 -2.27
CA GLY A 47 6.94 -20.84 -3.73
C GLY A 47 6.81 -19.47 -4.40
N LYS A 48 6.40 -18.44 -3.66
CA LYS A 48 6.31 -17.06 -4.14
C LYS A 48 7.66 -16.34 -3.98
N TYR A 49 8.00 -15.48 -4.93
CA TYR A 49 9.17 -14.59 -4.86
C TYR A 49 8.70 -13.18 -4.56
N SER A 50 9.41 -12.51 -3.65
CA SER A 50 9.20 -11.10 -3.31
C SER A 50 10.53 -10.41 -2.99
N ILE A 51 10.50 -9.12 -2.83
CA ILE A 51 11.65 -8.30 -2.46
C ILE A 51 11.52 -7.90 -0.99
N LEU A 52 12.56 -8.21 -0.21
CA LEU A 52 12.66 -7.79 1.19
C LEU A 52 13.56 -6.56 1.30
N TYR A 53 13.02 -5.49 1.81
CA TYR A 53 13.69 -4.24 2.12
C TYR A 53 14.12 -4.25 3.59
N SER A 54 15.41 -4.05 3.86
CA SER A 54 15.94 -3.84 5.21
C SER A 54 16.12 -2.36 5.43
N ILE A 55 15.36 -1.77 6.34
CA ILE A 55 15.27 -0.30 6.51
C ILE A 55 15.66 0.05 7.93
N LEU A 56 16.50 1.07 8.12
CA LEU A 56 16.86 1.60 9.43
C LEU A 56 15.76 2.53 9.93
N SER A 57 15.14 2.19 11.06
CA SER A 57 14.14 3.05 11.70
C SER A 57 14.75 4.21 12.49
N SER A 58 13.92 5.14 12.95
CA SER A 58 14.35 6.30 13.73
C SER A 58 14.99 5.91 15.06
N ASP A 59 14.56 4.83 15.68
CA ASP A 59 15.10 4.27 16.92
C ASP A 59 16.28 3.28 16.70
N LYS A 60 16.84 3.29 15.47
CA LYS A 60 17.99 2.49 15.06
C LYS A 60 17.78 0.98 15.01
N LYS A 61 16.55 0.52 14.93
CA LYS A 61 16.23 -0.88 14.64
C LYS A 61 16.15 -1.13 13.15
N VAL A 62 16.38 -2.36 12.74
CA VAL A 62 16.15 -2.78 11.36
C VAL A 62 14.73 -3.27 11.22
N LEU A 63 13.95 -2.59 10.40
CA LEU A 63 12.61 -3.00 10.00
C LEU A 63 12.66 -3.65 8.63
N TYR A 64 11.77 -4.60 8.42
CA TYR A 64 11.66 -5.31 7.15
C TYR A 64 10.32 -5.00 6.50
N TYR A 65 10.39 -4.56 5.24
CA TYR A 65 9.23 -4.37 4.39
C TYR A 65 9.28 -5.33 3.21
N GLU A 66 8.13 -5.88 2.84
CA GLU A 66 8.01 -6.77 1.69
C GLU A 66 7.36 -6.03 0.53
N GLY A 67 7.99 -6.10 -0.64
CA GLY A 67 7.42 -5.73 -1.92
C GLY A 67 7.08 -6.98 -2.72
N GLY A 68 5.79 -7.24 -2.90
CA GLY A 68 5.32 -8.40 -3.63
C GLY A 68 5.71 -8.38 -5.11
N ASN A 69 5.71 -9.55 -5.76
CA ASN A 69 6.02 -9.68 -7.18
C ASN A 69 4.85 -9.16 -8.04
N CYS A 70 5.05 -8.06 -8.76
CA CYS A 70 4.03 -7.48 -9.63
C CYS A 70 3.49 -8.42 -10.72
N ASN A 71 4.28 -9.41 -11.17
CA ASN A 71 3.79 -10.42 -12.13
C ASN A 71 2.76 -11.40 -11.53
N THR A 72 2.56 -11.39 -10.22
CA THR A 72 1.56 -12.22 -9.54
C THR A 72 0.32 -11.43 -9.11
N THR A 73 0.20 -10.17 -9.53
CA THR A 73 -0.95 -9.33 -9.23
C THR A 73 -2.24 -9.93 -9.78
N HIS A 74 -3.18 -10.15 -8.88
CA HIS A 74 -4.51 -10.64 -9.19
C HIS A 74 -5.52 -9.99 -8.25
N PHE A 75 -6.33 -9.09 -8.76
CA PHE A 75 -7.32 -8.39 -7.97
C PHE A 75 -8.54 -9.26 -7.65
N PRO A 76 -9.20 -9.05 -6.50
CA PRO A 76 -10.47 -9.72 -6.17
C PRO A 76 -11.49 -9.51 -7.30
N GLY A 77 -12.35 -10.51 -7.53
CA GLY A 77 -13.28 -10.47 -8.67
C GLY A 77 -14.18 -9.23 -8.71
N LYS A 78 -14.64 -8.73 -7.55
CA LYS A 78 -15.41 -7.48 -7.47
C LYS A 78 -14.58 -6.26 -7.93
N LEU A 79 -13.30 -6.18 -7.54
CA LEU A 79 -12.39 -5.10 -7.96
C LEU A 79 -11.96 -5.28 -9.41
N GLN A 80 -11.67 -6.51 -9.83
CA GLN A 80 -11.28 -6.82 -11.21
C GLN A 80 -12.32 -6.35 -12.22
N SER A 81 -13.61 -6.48 -11.90
CA SER A 81 -14.71 -6.01 -12.76
C SER A 81 -14.84 -4.49 -12.84
N LYS A 82 -14.13 -3.75 -12.00
CA LYS A 82 -14.15 -2.28 -11.91
C LYS A 82 -12.76 -1.66 -12.09
N LEU A 83 -11.82 -2.44 -12.62
CA LEU A 83 -10.42 -2.03 -12.71
C LEU A 83 -10.23 -0.74 -13.51
N ASP A 84 -11.07 -0.51 -14.53
CA ASP A 84 -11.05 0.70 -15.35
C ASP A 84 -11.43 1.98 -14.56
N ASN A 85 -12.11 1.81 -13.42
CA ASN A 85 -12.50 2.91 -12.53
C ASN A 85 -11.42 3.15 -11.44
N LEU A 86 -10.50 2.20 -11.24
CA LEU A 86 -9.42 2.38 -10.26
C LEU A 86 -8.41 3.41 -10.78
N PRO A 87 -7.97 4.37 -9.97
CA PRO A 87 -6.95 5.34 -10.38
C PRO A 87 -5.75 4.65 -11.01
N SER A 88 -5.36 5.11 -12.20
CA SER A 88 -4.30 4.48 -13.00
C SER A 88 -2.96 4.39 -12.27
N SER A 89 -2.67 5.33 -11.36
CA SER A 89 -1.49 5.30 -10.52
C SER A 89 -1.49 4.13 -9.52
N ILE A 90 -2.67 3.76 -9.00
CA ILE A 90 -2.81 2.59 -8.12
C ILE A 90 -2.59 1.31 -8.94
N VAL A 91 -3.25 1.18 -10.10
CA VAL A 91 -3.03 0.03 -11.00
C VAL A 91 -1.57 -0.10 -11.38
N LYS A 92 -0.93 1.02 -11.73
CA LYS A 92 0.50 1.08 -12.07
C LYS A 92 1.39 0.58 -10.94
N PHE A 93 1.08 0.92 -9.67
CA PHE A 93 1.84 0.43 -8.53
C PHE A 93 1.87 -1.10 -8.48
N TYR A 94 0.69 -1.70 -8.59
CA TYR A 94 0.55 -3.16 -8.51
C TYR A 94 1.14 -3.90 -9.70
N GLN A 95 1.10 -3.30 -10.89
CA GLN A 95 1.55 -3.96 -12.12
C GLN A 95 3.02 -3.71 -12.47
N GLU A 96 3.59 -2.59 -12.03
CA GLU A 96 4.93 -2.18 -12.46
C GLU A 96 5.97 -2.13 -11.33
N LEU A 97 5.54 -1.91 -10.08
CA LEU A 97 6.46 -1.82 -8.96
C LEU A 97 6.33 -3.02 -8.02
N HIS A 98 5.23 -3.14 -7.29
CA HIS A 98 5.00 -4.20 -6.32
C HIS A 98 3.55 -4.64 -6.23
N ASN A 99 3.33 -5.94 -6.09
CA ASN A 99 2.04 -6.48 -5.65
C ASN A 99 1.91 -6.32 -4.12
N GLY A 100 1.60 -5.09 -3.69
CA GLY A 100 1.62 -4.68 -2.29
C GLY A 100 3.01 -4.29 -1.78
N PHE A 101 3.04 -3.45 -0.74
CA PHE A 101 4.25 -3.05 -0.02
C PHE A 101 3.90 -2.79 1.44
N PHE A 102 4.35 -3.65 2.33
CA PHE A 102 3.86 -3.69 3.71
C PHE A 102 4.95 -4.14 4.70
N TYR A 103 4.71 -3.86 5.98
CA TYR A 103 5.60 -4.30 7.07
C TYR A 103 5.58 -5.83 7.19
N TYR A 104 6.73 -6.46 6.97
CA TYR A 104 6.86 -7.92 6.85
C TYR A 104 6.44 -8.69 8.10
N ALA A 105 6.77 -8.17 9.30
CA ALA A 105 6.57 -8.92 10.54
C ALA A 105 5.08 -9.12 10.91
N SER A 106 4.20 -8.19 10.51
CA SER A 106 2.76 -8.29 10.82
C SER A 106 1.88 -8.54 9.59
N GLY A 107 2.43 -8.40 8.38
CA GLY A 107 1.63 -8.35 7.16
C GLY A 107 0.66 -7.16 7.10
N GLY A 108 0.75 -6.28 8.10
CA GLY A 108 -0.11 -5.11 8.25
C GLY A 108 0.52 -3.85 7.64
N MET A 109 0.32 -2.73 8.19
CA MET A 109 0.76 -1.39 7.79
C MET A 109 1.45 -1.30 6.41
N GLY A 110 0.69 -0.91 5.40
CA GLY A 110 1.19 -0.82 4.03
C GLY A 110 0.12 -1.03 2.96
N LEU A 111 0.52 -0.92 1.71
CA LEU A 111 -0.28 -1.33 0.57
C LEU A 111 -0.43 -2.85 0.59
N LEU A 112 -1.65 -3.33 0.69
CA LEU A 112 -1.98 -4.76 0.80
C LEU A 112 -1.61 -5.52 -0.48
N GLU A 113 -1.31 -6.82 -0.40
CA GLU A 113 -1.27 -7.65 -1.60
C GLU A 113 -2.62 -7.59 -2.33
N SER A 114 -2.61 -7.69 -3.64
CA SER A 114 -3.85 -7.56 -4.44
C SER A 114 -4.94 -8.54 -4.03
N ASN A 115 -4.58 -9.74 -3.55
CA ASN A 115 -5.54 -10.72 -3.06
C ASN A 115 -6.10 -10.41 -1.66
N ASP A 116 -5.43 -9.54 -0.91
CA ASP A 116 -5.79 -9.16 0.46
C ASP A 116 -6.49 -7.80 0.52
N ILE A 117 -6.73 -7.18 -0.64
CA ILE A 117 -7.52 -5.95 -0.75
C ILE A 117 -8.92 -6.22 -0.19
N VAL A 118 -9.30 -5.42 0.80
CA VAL A 118 -10.56 -5.60 1.52
C VAL A 118 -11.71 -5.03 0.72
N VAL A 119 -12.72 -5.85 0.44
CA VAL A 119 -13.99 -5.40 -0.13
C VAL A 119 -14.91 -5.02 1.02
N PHE A 120 -15.29 -3.76 1.14
CA PHE A 120 -16.01 -3.27 2.32
C PHE A 120 -17.39 -3.90 2.52
N ASP A 121 -18.04 -4.33 1.45
CA ASP A 121 -19.31 -5.04 1.49
C ASP A 121 -19.22 -6.46 2.06
N ASP A 122 -18.01 -7.03 2.08
CA ASP A 122 -17.80 -8.39 2.59
C ASP A 122 -17.47 -8.41 4.09
N GLU A 123 -17.39 -7.22 4.73
CA GLU A 123 -16.99 -7.04 6.13
C GLU A 123 -18.14 -6.48 6.98
N GLU A 124 -18.14 -6.80 8.27
CA GLU A 124 -19.03 -6.20 9.26
C GLU A 124 -18.35 -4.99 9.93
N TRP A 125 -18.92 -3.81 9.73
CA TRP A 125 -18.39 -2.55 10.26
C TRP A 125 -19.26 -2.03 11.41
N GLY A 126 -18.88 -2.30 12.65
CA GLY A 126 -19.60 -1.83 13.84
C GLY A 126 -19.78 -0.30 13.89
N ILE A 127 -18.87 0.47 13.28
CA ILE A 127 -18.99 1.93 13.20
C ILE A 127 -20.24 2.42 12.46
N LEU A 128 -20.85 1.58 11.60
CA LEU A 128 -22.04 1.97 10.83
C LEU A 128 -23.22 2.33 11.74
N ASP A 129 -23.34 1.68 12.91
CA ASP A 129 -24.38 1.95 13.88
C ASP A 129 -24.13 3.25 14.67
N ASP A 130 -22.87 3.73 14.69
CA ASP A 130 -22.42 4.90 15.45
C ASP A 130 -22.11 6.11 14.56
N LEU A 131 -22.48 6.07 13.28
CA LEU A 131 -22.24 7.19 12.36
C LEU A 131 -23.07 8.42 12.76
N LYS A 132 -22.39 9.57 12.90
CA LYS A 132 -23.02 10.87 13.19
C LYS A 132 -23.66 11.51 11.98
N GLN A 133 -23.28 11.09 10.78
CA GLN A 133 -23.76 11.61 9.50
C GLN A 133 -23.96 10.43 8.54
N PRO A 134 -24.82 10.57 7.51
CA PRO A 134 -24.98 9.55 6.49
C PRO A 134 -23.64 9.18 5.83
N LEU A 135 -23.49 7.87 5.55
CA LEU A 135 -22.35 7.34 4.84
C LEU A 135 -22.22 8.01 3.45
N LYS A 136 -21.00 8.44 3.08
CA LYS A 136 -20.76 9.09 1.80
C LYS A 136 -20.14 8.17 0.75
N ILE A 137 -19.82 6.94 1.10
CA ILE A 137 -19.25 5.92 0.21
C ILE A 137 -20.26 4.80 0.01
N TYR A 138 -20.13 4.07 -1.09
CA TYR A 138 -20.95 2.91 -1.38
C TYR A 138 -20.16 1.63 -1.12
N LEU A 139 -20.44 0.93 -0.01
CA LEU A 139 -19.65 -0.22 0.45
C LEU A 139 -19.40 -1.29 -0.62
N PRO A 140 -20.39 -1.68 -1.47
CA PRO A 140 -20.16 -2.65 -2.54
C PRO A 140 -19.12 -2.28 -3.59
N THR A 141 -18.74 -1.00 -3.67
CA THR A 141 -17.73 -0.48 -4.60
C THR A 141 -16.54 0.14 -3.89
N THR A 142 -16.47 0.00 -2.57
CA THR A 142 -15.38 0.53 -1.76
C THR A 142 -14.36 -0.56 -1.45
N PHE A 143 -13.09 -0.25 -1.69
CA PHE A 143 -11.97 -1.18 -1.55
C PHE A 143 -10.90 -0.59 -0.64
N GLY A 144 -10.58 -1.28 0.46
CA GLY A 144 -9.47 -0.96 1.36
C GLY A 144 -8.16 -1.44 0.76
N ILE A 145 -7.36 -0.50 0.24
CA ILE A 145 -6.14 -0.80 -0.51
C ILE A 145 -4.90 -0.72 0.36
N PHE A 146 -4.90 0.18 1.35
CA PHE A 146 -3.82 0.31 2.33
C PHE A 146 -4.35 -0.01 3.72
N GLY A 147 -3.66 -0.86 4.46
CA GLY A 147 -3.96 -1.20 5.85
C GLY A 147 -3.10 -0.44 6.84
N SER A 148 -3.67 0.04 7.94
CA SER A 148 -2.92 0.70 9.02
C SER A 148 -2.23 -0.27 9.98
N GLY A 149 -2.51 -1.57 9.87
CA GLY A 149 -2.08 -2.58 10.85
C GLY A 149 -2.86 -2.56 12.17
N MET A 150 -3.81 -1.64 12.34
CA MET A 150 -4.64 -1.47 13.54
C MET A 150 -6.14 -1.37 13.19
N GLY A 151 -6.59 -2.05 12.14
CA GLY A 151 -8.00 -2.07 11.73
C GLY A 151 -8.48 -0.80 11.02
N GLY A 152 -7.57 0.03 10.55
CA GLY A 152 -7.86 1.17 9.68
C GLY A 152 -7.43 0.92 8.24
N TYR A 153 -8.08 1.62 7.30
CA TYR A 153 -7.81 1.51 5.87
C TYR A 153 -7.79 2.87 5.19
N VAL A 154 -6.94 3.00 4.18
CA VAL A 154 -7.13 4.00 3.14
C VAL A 154 -7.87 3.30 2.01
N ALA A 155 -9.13 3.70 1.79
CA ALA A 155 -10.03 3.04 0.87
C ALA A 155 -10.44 3.95 -0.28
N VAL A 156 -10.75 3.36 -1.44
CA VAL A 156 -11.30 4.05 -2.61
C VAL A 156 -12.69 3.51 -2.91
N ASP A 157 -13.65 4.42 -3.11
CA ASP A 157 -14.96 4.09 -3.64
C ASP A 157 -14.96 4.30 -5.16
N LEU A 158 -15.26 3.23 -5.89
CA LEU A 158 -15.32 3.21 -7.35
C LEU A 158 -16.74 3.41 -7.90
N SER A 159 -17.67 3.94 -7.10
CA SER A 159 -19.01 4.32 -7.54
C SER A 159 -18.99 5.59 -8.39
N ASP A 160 -18.02 6.50 -8.14
CA ASP A 160 -17.83 7.76 -8.84
C ASP A 160 -16.39 7.81 -9.41
N CYS A 161 -16.28 7.89 -10.74
CA CYS A 161 -15.02 7.75 -11.48
C CYS A 161 -14.14 9.01 -11.49
N ASP A 162 -14.63 10.14 -10.98
CA ASP A 162 -14.00 11.45 -11.24
C ASP A 162 -12.95 11.89 -10.24
N SER A 163 -12.66 11.13 -9.19
CA SER A 163 -11.69 11.60 -8.21
C SER A 163 -10.78 10.50 -7.66
N CYS A 164 -9.47 10.76 -7.64
CA CYS A 164 -8.48 10.03 -6.83
C CYS A 164 -8.70 10.25 -5.31
N LYS A 165 -9.93 10.56 -4.91
CA LYS A 165 -10.31 10.80 -3.52
C LYS A 165 -10.48 9.48 -2.81
N ALA A 166 -9.95 9.43 -1.62
CA ALA A 166 -10.05 8.26 -0.78
C ALA A 166 -10.81 8.59 0.51
N THR A 167 -11.10 7.54 1.25
CA THR A 167 -11.69 7.61 2.58
C THR A 167 -10.73 6.98 3.56
N LEU A 168 -10.42 7.69 4.64
CA LEU A 168 -9.73 7.15 5.78
C LEU A 168 -10.78 6.50 6.68
N TRP A 169 -10.69 5.18 6.81
CA TRP A 169 -11.67 4.36 7.50
C TRP A 169 -11.07 3.69 8.72
N PHE A 170 -11.79 3.70 9.84
CA PHE A 170 -11.45 2.97 11.05
C PHE A 170 -12.70 2.33 11.64
N SER A 171 -12.53 1.19 12.30
CA SER A 171 -13.63 0.47 12.96
C SER A 171 -14.23 1.21 14.16
N ASN A 172 -13.54 2.22 14.72
CA ASN A 172 -13.88 2.85 15.99
C ASN A 172 -13.95 4.38 15.97
N ARG A 173 -13.86 5.01 14.81
CA ARG A 173 -14.01 6.47 14.66
C ARG A 173 -14.70 6.83 13.36
N GLN A 174 -15.27 8.06 13.33
CA GLN A 174 -15.93 8.55 12.12
C GLN A 174 -14.99 8.55 10.92
N PRO A 175 -15.47 8.15 9.73
CA PRO A 175 -14.67 8.19 8.50
C PRO A 175 -14.29 9.62 8.12
N GLU A 176 -13.12 9.77 7.53
CA GLU A 176 -12.66 11.02 6.90
C GLU A 176 -12.70 10.85 5.39
N TYR A 177 -13.52 11.65 4.72
CA TYR A 177 -13.78 11.55 3.29
C TYR A 177 -12.97 12.58 2.49
N ASP A 178 -12.94 12.41 1.18
CA ASP A 178 -12.36 13.36 0.24
C ASP A 178 -10.85 13.63 0.42
N ILE A 179 -10.14 12.66 0.96
CA ILE A 179 -8.67 12.72 1.13
C ILE A 179 -7.95 12.34 -0.16
N ASN A 180 -6.73 12.83 -0.34
CA ASN A 180 -5.85 12.35 -1.39
C ASN A 180 -5.26 10.99 -0.98
N PHE A 181 -5.43 9.98 -1.82
CA PHE A 181 -4.96 8.62 -1.54
C PHE A 181 -3.44 8.57 -1.31
N TRP A 182 -2.68 9.13 -2.25
CA TRP A 182 -1.23 9.03 -2.19
C TRP A 182 -0.60 9.88 -1.10
N ASP A 183 -1.19 11.02 -0.74
CA ASP A 183 -0.67 11.86 0.34
C ASP A 183 -0.68 11.08 1.67
N ILE A 184 -1.79 10.39 1.97
CA ILE A 184 -1.90 9.58 3.19
C ILE A 184 -1.04 8.32 3.11
N VAL A 185 -1.01 7.65 1.96
CA VAL A 185 -0.20 6.44 1.76
C VAL A 185 1.28 6.75 1.92
N ASP A 186 1.77 7.84 1.30
CA ASP A 186 3.18 8.27 1.41
C ASP A 186 3.56 8.62 2.85
N GLU A 187 2.70 9.37 3.55
CA GLU A 187 2.90 9.69 4.96
C GLU A 187 2.93 8.44 5.85
N TRP A 188 1.97 7.54 5.67
CA TRP A 188 1.84 6.37 6.53
C TRP A 188 2.91 5.32 6.29
N ILE A 189 3.38 5.14 5.06
CA ILE A 189 4.55 4.29 4.80
C ILE A 189 5.77 4.82 5.56
N VAL A 190 6.01 6.14 5.52
CA VAL A 190 7.14 6.75 6.23
C VAL A 190 6.98 6.58 7.74
N LEU A 191 5.80 6.85 8.30
CA LEU A 191 5.53 6.63 9.74
C LEU A 191 5.80 5.17 10.13
N GLY A 192 5.35 4.22 9.34
CA GLY A 192 5.61 2.80 9.59
C GLY A 192 7.08 2.42 9.51
N MET A 193 7.85 3.03 8.60
CA MET A 193 9.30 2.81 8.49
C MET A 193 10.10 3.51 9.61
N GLN A 194 9.53 4.51 10.26
CA GLN A 194 10.16 5.19 11.39
C GLN A 194 10.08 4.37 12.69
N GLY A 195 9.08 3.50 12.84
CA GLY A 195 8.88 2.60 13.98
C GLY A 195 7.99 3.15 15.06
#